data_2d63bcf4f0526e1e3120211cbb291ade
#
_entry.id   2d63bcf4f0526e1e3120211cbb291ade
#
_cell.length_a   1.000
_cell.length_b   1.000
_cell.length_c   1.000
_cell.angle_alpha   90.00
_cell.angle_beta   90.00
_cell.angle_gamma   90.00
#
_symmetry.space_group_name_H-M   'P 1'
#
loop_
_entity.id
_entity.type
_entity.pdbx_description
1 polymer ?
#
loop_
_entity_poly.entity_id
_entity_poly.type
_entity_poly.pdbx_seq_one_letter_code
_entity_poly.pdbx_strand_id
1 'polypeptide(L)'
;MSTELDLHWDDAEQAWTGDIVTPNIRAMLHIRTGSCEHRPSAHFCEAAFSQVAQLDRTDQRARAYLADKSQAYVLDKYRLIARPELFTLVAVEMHTQAPANEYALCYAVDRVPGRLWRVAVREVTPQNWVCMPRYRTLQG
;
A
#
# COMPACT_ATOMS: atom_id res chain seq x y z
N MET A 1 -19.72 9.03 -14.00
CA MET A 1 -18.95 8.82 -12.77
C MET A 1 -17.49 9.12 -13.04
N SER A 2 -16.91 9.96 -12.20
CA SER A 2 -15.50 10.30 -12.38
C SER A 2 -14.62 9.09 -12.08
N THR A 3 -13.69 8.79 -12.98
CA THR A 3 -12.70 7.77 -12.80
C THR A 3 -11.32 8.39 -12.53
N GLU A 4 -11.27 9.70 -12.35
CA GLU A 4 -10.03 10.39 -12.13
C GLU A 4 -9.62 10.31 -10.67
N LEU A 5 -8.33 10.03 -10.45
CA LEU A 5 -7.74 10.13 -9.13
C LEU A 5 -7.46 11.60 -8.84
N ASP A 6 -8.00 12.10 -7.75
CA ASP A 6 -7.74 13.48 -7.32
C ASP A 6 -6.43 13.46 -6.51
N LEU A 7 -5.33 13.75 -7.20
CA LEU A 7 -4.01 13.69 -6.62
C LEU A 7 -3.49 15.09 -6.29
N HIS A 8 -2.88 15.20 -5.12
CA HIS A 8 -2.17 16.41 -4.73
C HIS A 8 -0.85 16.03 -4.05
N TRP A 9 0.11 16.95 -4.13
CA TRP A 9 1.43 16.71 -3.57
C TRP A 9 1.38 16.76 -2.04
N ASP A 10 1.96 15.75 -1.42
CA ASP A 10 2.15 15.68 0.02
C ASP A 10 3.64 15.75 0.31
N ASP A 11 4.08 16.87 0.90
CA ASP A 11 5.49 17.12 1.13
C ASP A 11 6.07 16.19 2.19
N ALA A 12 5.28 15.81 3.19
CA ALA A 12 5.72 14.88 4.23
C ALA A 12 5.98 13.49 3.67
N GLU A 13 5.14 13.04 2.74
CA GLU A 13 5.30 11.74 2.09
C GLU A 13 6.21 11.77 0.87
N GLN A 14 6.52 12.96 0.34
CA GLN A 14 7.26 13.12 -0.90
C GLN A 14 6.59 12.32 -2.03
N ALA A 15 5.29 12.48 -2.15
CA ALA A 15 4.48 11.72 -3.09
C ALA A 15 3.23 12.50 -3.49
N TRP A 16 2.68 12.16 -4.63
CA TRP A 16 1.33 12.56 -5.02
C TRP A 16 0.35 11.62 -4.34
N THR A 17 -0.60 12.18 -3.60
CA THR A 17 -1.50 11.37 -2.77
C THR A 17 -2.95 11.55 -3.17
N GLY A 18 -3.72 10.50 -2.98
CA GLY A 18 -5.16 10.52 -3.16
C GLY A 18 -5.80 9.50 -2.26
N ASP A 19 -7.10 9.68 -2.00
CA ASP A 19 -7.85 8.76 -1.17
C ASP A 19 -8.35 7.58 -1.99
N ILE A 20 -8.23 6.38 -1.42
CA ILE A 20 -8.87 5.19 -1.96
C ILE A 20 -9.99 4.81 -1.00
N VAL A 21 -11.23 4.86 -1.49
CA VAL A 21 -12.40 4.49 -0.70
C VAL A 21 -13.21 3.49 -1.52
N THR A 22 -13.28 2.26 -1.01
CA THR A 22 -14.20 1.24 -1.53
C THR A 22 -15.07 0.77 -0.37
N PRO A 23 -16.10 -0.06 -0.59
CA PRO A 23 -16.89 -0.57 0.52
C PRO A 23 -16.06 -1.28 1.60
N ASN A 24 -14.92 -1.86 1.23
CA ASN A 24 -14.10 -2.66 2.13
C ASN A 24 -12.76 -2.03 2.50
N ILE A 25 -12.35 -0.95 1.81
CA ILE A 25 -11.00 -0.40 1.95
C ILE A 25 -11.06 1.11 2.11
N ARG A 26 -10.28 1.61 3.08
CA ARG A 26 -9.96 3.03 3.21
C ARG A 26 -8.45 3.14 3.35
N ALA A 27 -7.80 3.65 2.32
CA ALA A 27 -6.35 3.72 2.28
C ALA A 27 -5.91 4.94 1.49
N MET A 28 -4.63 5.28 1.58
CA MET A 28 -4.05 6.35 0.79
C MET A 28 -3.30 5.77 -0.40
N LEU A 29 -3.45 6.40 -1.56
CA LEU A 29 -2.62 6.10 -2.71
C LEU A 29 -1.45 7.08 -2.70
N HIS A 30 -0.23 6.55 -2.78
CA HIS A 30 1.00 7.35 -2.88
C HIS A 30 1.66 7.03 -4.22
N ILE A 31 1.80 8.04 -5.07
CA ILE A 31 2.51 7.89 -6.35
C ILE A 31 3.77 8.75 -6.28
N ARG A 32 4.92 8.11 -6.34
CA ARG A 32 6.21 8.77 -6.24
C ARG A 32 6.79 9.02 -7.62
N THR A 33 7.06 10.29 -7.91
CA THR A 33 7.62 10.74 -9.19
C THR A 33 9.03 11.30 -9.04
N GLY A 34 9.50 11.41 -7.80
CA GLY A 34 10.79 12.00 -7.49
C GLY A 34 10.73 13.46 -7.06
N SER A 35 9.73 14.22 -7.50
CA SER A 35 9.59 15.62 -7.07
C SER A 35 8.17 16.13 -7.32
N CYS A 36 7.84 17.25 -6.66
CA CYS A 36 6.55 17.92 -6.83
C CYS A 36 6.39 18.55 -8.22
N GLU A 37 7.49 18.72 -8.95
CA GLU A 37 7.47 19.27 -10.29
C GLU A 37 7.08 18.25 -11.36
N HIS A 38 7.13 16.97 -11.01
CA HIS A 38 6.84 15.87 -11.92
C HIS A 38 5.53 15.20 -11.50
N ARG A 39 4.44 15.69 -12.05
CA ARG A 39 3.13 15.08 -11.82
C ARG A 39 3.02 13.77 -12.62
N PRO A 40 2.38 12.73 -12.09
CA PRO A 40 2.17 11.50 -12.87
C PRO A 40 1.43 11.80 -14.18
N SER A 41 1.84 11.11 -15.25
CA SER A 41 1.18 11.30 -16.54
C SER A 41 -0.27 10.79 -16.48
N ALA A 42 -1.11 11.30 -17.39
CA ALA A 42 -2.48 10.81 -17.50
C ALA A 42 -2.52 9.31 -17.77
N HIS A 43 -1.59 8.83 -18.59
CA HIS A 43 -1.49 7.40 -18.90
C HIS A 43 -1.19 6.57 -17.66
N PHE A 44 -0.23 7.02 -16.84
CA PHE A 44 0.09 6.32 -15.59
C PHE A 44 -1.10 6.35 -14.63
N CYS A 45 -1.78 7.48 -14.51
CA CYS A 45 -2.95 7.61 -13.64
C CYS A 45 -4.08 6.66 -14.05
N GLU A 46 -4.32 6.50 -15.36
CA GLU A 46 -5.30 5.55 -15.86
C GLU A 46 -4.94 4.12 -15.47
N ALA A 47 -3.68 3.74 -15.67
CA ALA A 47 -3.21 2.41 -15.32
C ALA A 47 -3.28 2.19 -13.81
N ALA A 48 -2.91 3.19 -13.01
CA ALA A 48 -3.01 3.12 -11.57
C ALA A 48 -4.46 2.95 -11.11
N PHE A 49 -5.37 3.69 -11.74
CA PHE A 49 -6.79 3.58 -11.43
C PHE A 49 -7.32 2.16 -11.73
N SER A 50 -6.87 1.56 -12.83
CA SER A 50 -7.20 0.17 -13.16
C SER A 50 -6.78 -0.80 -12.05
N GLN A 51 -5.60 -0.58 -11.47
CA GLN A 51 -5.12 -1.41 -10.37
C GLN A 51 -5.95 -1.19 -9.11
N VAL A 52 -6.31 0.06 -8.82
CA VAL A 52 -7.16 0.39 -7.67
C VAL A 52 -8.53 -0.26 -7.81
N ALA A 53 -9.06 -0.36 -9.01
CA ALA A 53 -10.34 -1.03 -9.26
C ALA A 53 -10.33 -2.53 -8.90
N GLN A 54 -9.15 -3.14 -8.86
CA GLN A 54 -8.98 -4.55 -8.50
C GLN A 54 -8.45 -4.72 -7.07
N LEU A 55 -8.40 -3.64 -6.31
CA LEU A 55 -7.69 -3.63 -5.03
C LEU A 55 -8.29 -4.58 -3.99
N ASP A 56 -9.61 -4.74 -3.96
CA ASP A 56 -10.23 -5.67 -3.01
C ASP A 56 -9.66 -7.08 -3.17
N ARG A 57 -9.51 -7.52 -4.41
CA ARG A 57 -8.96 -8.85 -4.72
C ARG A 57 -7.49 -8.94 -4.35
N THR A 58 -6.72 -7.92 -4.73
CA THR A 58 -5.28 -7.87 -4.43
C THR A 58 -5.05 -7.83 -2.93
N ASP A 59 -5.85 -7.05 -2.20
CA ASP A 59 -5.77 -6.95 -0.74
C ASP A 59 -6.04 -8.30 -0.07
N GLN A 60 -7.06 -9.02 -0.51
CA GLN A 60 -7.36 -10.34 0.04
C GLN A 60 -6.18 -11.30 -0.13
N ARG A 61 -5.57 -11.29 -1.32
CA ARG A 61 -4.41 -12.13 -1.61
C ARG A 61 -3.20 -11.72 -0.77
N ALA A 62 -2.96 -10.42 -0.64
CA ALA A 62 -1.82 -9.91 0.12
C ALA A 62 -1.95 -10.24 1.61
N ARG A 63 -3.14 -10.09 2.19
CA ARG A 63 -3.36 -10.43 3.59
C ARG A 63 -3.21 -11.92 3.85
N ALA A 64 -3.71 -12.76 2.96
CA ALA A 64 -3.51 -14.21 3.06
C ALA A 64 -2.03 -14.57 2.97
N TYR A 65 -1.31 -13.94 2.04
CA TYR A 65 0.13 -14.11 1.87
C TYR A 65 0.87 -13.72 3.16
N LEU A 66 0.55 -12.56 3.74
CA LEU A 66 1.18 -12.12 4.98
C LEU A 66 0.89 -13.08 6.13
N ALA A 67 -0.36 -13.50 6.28
CA ALA A 67 -0.74 -14.43 7.35
C ALA A 67 0.07 -15.72 7.27
N ASP A 68 0.30 -16.21 6.06
CA ASP A 68 1.08 -17.44 5.86
C ASP A 68 2.58 -17.20 6.02
N LYS A 69 3.13 -16.19 5.33
CA LYS A 69 4.58 -16.02 5.22
C LYS A 69 5.21 -15.29 6.39
N SER A 70 4.49 -14.43 7.10
CA SER A 70 5.04 -13.70 8.23
C SER A 70 4.68 -14.31 9.57
N GLN A 71 3.98 -15.45 9.60
CA GLN A 71 3.46 -16.06 10.82
C GLN A 71 4.54 -16.29 11.87
N ALA A 72 5.64 -16.92 11.49
CA ALA A 72 6.72 -17.23 12.42
C ALA A 72 7.33 -15.96 13.03
N TYR A 73 7.55 -14.94 12.18
CA TYR A 73 8.11 -13.66 12.61
C TYR A 73 7.15 -12.95 13.59
N VAL A 74 5.87 -12.87 13.23
CA VAL A 74 4.86 -12.17 14.03
C VAL A 74 4.67 -12.85 15.38
N LEU A 75 4.61 -14.19 15.38
CA LEU A 75 4.45 -14.95 16.60
C LEU A 75 5.68 -14.82 17.50
N ASP A 76 6.86 -14.97 16.93
CA ASP A 76 8.10 -14.95 17.70
C ASP A 76 8.38 -13.57 18.30
N LYS A 77 8.24 -12.51 17.49
CA LYS A 77 8.62 -11.17 17.89
C LYS A 77 7.54 -10.42 18.68
N TYR A 78 6.27 -10.61 18.31
CA TYR A 78 5.17 -9.85 18.89
C TYR A 78 4.16 -10.68 19.64
N ARG A 79 4.33 -12.00 19.68
CA ARG A 79 3.42 -12.92 20.36
C ARG A 79 1.98 -12.83 19.84
N LEU A 80 1.85 -12.58 18.55
CA LEU A 80 0.55 -12.50 17.88
C LEU A 80 0.41 -13.62 16.87
N ILE A 81 -0.83 -14.04 16.62
CA ILE A 81 -1.13 -15.04 15.60
C ILE A 81 -1.43 -14.30 14.31
N ALA A 82 -0.66 -14.59 13.26
CA ALA A 82 -0.85 -13.94 11.97
C ALA A 82 -2.07 -14.53 11.27
N ARG A 83 -3.11 -13.72 11.15
CA ARG A 83 -4.33 -14.01 10.40
C ARG A 83 -4.56 -12.89 9.41
N PRO A 84 -5.27 -13.11 8.30
CA PRO A 84 -5.56 -12.01 7.36
C PRO A 84 -6.16 -10.78 8.04
N GLU A 85 -7.03 -10.97 9.03
CA GLU A 85 -7.72 -9.90 9.74
C GLU A 85 -6.80 -9.07 10.64
N LEU A 86 -5.60 -9.59 10.93
CA LEU A 86 -4.62 -8.85 11.74
C LEU A 86 -4.09 -7.62 11.00
N PHE A 87 -4.08 -7.66 9.67
CA PHE A 87 -3.44 -6.65 8.84
C PHE A 87 -4.48 -5.69 8.26
N THR A 88 -4.27 -4.40 8.44
CA THR A 88 -5.14 -3.35 7.90
C THR A 88 -4.39 -2.58 6.82
N LEU A 89 -4.93 -2.55 5.61
CA LEU A 89 -4.32 -1.80 4.52
C LEU A 89 -4.43 -0.30 4.80
N VAL A 90 -3.29 0.39 4.82
CA VAL A 90 -3.23 1.83 5.08
C VAL A 90 -2.73 2.62 3.89
N ALA A 91 -1.93 2.02 3.01
CA ALA A 91 -1.41 2.74 1.85
C ALA A 91 -1.10 1.80 0.70
N VAL A 92 -1.21 2.35 -0.51
CA VAL A 92 -0.77 1.72 -1.74
C VAL A 92 0.32 2.62 -2.31
N GLU A 93 1.51 2.08 -2.54
CA GLU A 93 2.65 2.85 -3.03
C GLU A 93 3.02 2.46 -4.44
N MET A 94 3.02 3.43 -5.34
CA MET A 94 3.42 3.27 -6.74
C MET A 94 4.57 4.21 -7.06
N HIS A 95 5.40 3.82 -8.03
CA HIS A 95 6.49 4.66 -8.54
C HIS A 95 6.34 4.77 -10.05
N THR A 96 6.47 5.98 -10.58
CA THR A 96 6.33 6.18 -12.02
C THR A 96 7.49 5.59 -12.82
N GLN A 97 8.56 5.18 -12.15
CA GLN A 97 9.69 4.48 -12.78
C GLN A 97 9.43 2.99 -12.97
N ALA A 98 8.33 2.48 -12.44
CA ALA A 98 7.91 1.08 -12.59
C ALA A 98 6.55 1.03 -13.26
N PRO A 99 6.19 -0.10 -13.89
CA PRO A 99 4.83 -0.26 -14.40
C PRO A 99 3.79 -0.14 -13.29
N ALA A 100 2.60 0.38 -13.61
CA ALA A 100 1.55 0.57 -12.61
C ALA A 100 1.06 -0.74 -11.98
N ASN A 101 1.28 -1.88 -12.62
CA ASN A 101 0.92 -3.19 -12.05
C ASN A 101 2.00 -3.76 -11.12
N GLU A 102 3.08 -3.00 -10.89
CA GLU A 102 4.12 -3.34 -9.92
C GLU A 102 4.09 -2.26 -8.83
N TYR A 103 3.60 -2.61 -7.65
CA TYR A 103 3.43 -1.65 -6.58
C TYR A 103 3.51 -2.35 -5.23
N ALA A 104 3.36 -1.61 -4.15
CA ALA A 104 3.40 -2.16 -2.82
C ALA A 104 2.13 -1.82 -2.04
N LEU A 105 1.69 -2.77 -1.22
CA LEU A 105 0.63 -2.56 -0.25
C LEU A 105 1.26 -2.47 1.13
N CYS A 106 0.87 -1.45 1.89
CA CYS A 106 1.39 -1.22 3.23
C CYS A 106 0.31 -1.49 4.27
N TYR A 107 0.62 -2.36 5.21
CA TYR A 107 -0.31 -2.81 6.23
C TYR A 107 0.15 -2.41 7.62
N ALA A 108 -0.80 -2.00 8.44
CA ALA A 108 -0.58 -1.76 9.86
C ALA A 108 -1.18 -2.88 10.69
N VAL A 109 -0.61 -3.09 11.86
CA VAL A 109 -1.16 -3.99 12.89
C VAL A 109 -1.39 -3.13 14.13
N ASP A 110 -2.61 -3.09 14.63
CA ASP A 110 -3.01 -2.20 15.73
C ASP A 110 -2.12 -2.37 16.97
N ARG A 111 -1.72 -3.61 17.26
CA ARG A 111 -0.91 -3.90 18.45
C ARG A 111 0.58 -3.62 18.25
N VAL A 112 0.97 -3.19 17.05
CA VAL A 112 2.38 -2.90 16.72
C VAL A 112 2.43 -1.56 15.98
N PRO A 113 2.15 -0.44 16.67
CA PRO A 113 1.94 0.85 16.01
C PRO A 113 3.18 1.43 15.35
N GLY A 114 4.37 0.98 15.73
CA GLY A 114 5.62 1.50 15.16
C GLY A 114 6.09 0.79 13.91
N ARG A 115 5.32 -0.10 13.33
CA ARG A 115 5.74 -0.94 12.20
C ARG A 115 4.72 -0.98 11.09
N LEU A 116 5.21 -1.18 9.87
CA LEU A 116 4.39 -1.45 8.69
C LEU A 116 4.87 -2.75 8.04
N TRP A 117 3.94 -3.54 7.55
CA TRP A 117 4.23 -4.71 6.73
C TRP A 117 3.98 -4.32 5.28
N ARG A 118 5.04 -4.34 4.47
CA ARG A 118 4.98 -3.94 3.08
C ARG A 118 5.03 -5.16 2.19
N VAL A 119 4.04 -5.32 1.32
CA VAL A 119 3.94 -6.44 0.39
C VAL A 119 4.14 -5.91 -1.02
N ALA A 120 5.18 -6.40 -1.70
CA ALA A 120 5.38 -6.09 -3.11
C ALA A 120 4.44 -6.95 -3.95
N VAL A 121 3.79 -6.32 -4.94
CA VAL A 121 2.78 -6.95 -5.78
C VAL A 121 3.15 -6.76 -7.24
N ARG A 122 2.96 -7.80 -8.04
CA ARG A 122 3.07 -7.74 -9.49
C ARG A 122 1.87 -8.47 -10.09
N GLU A 123 1.12 -7.77 -10.94
CA GLU A 123 -0.07 -8.34 -11.60
C GLU A 123 -1.00 -9.03 -10.58
N VAL A 124 -1.40 -8.28 -9.57
CA VAL A 124 -2.28 -8.69 -8.45
C VAL A 124 -1.75 -9.88 -7.63
N THR A 125 -0.50 -10.25 -7.79
CA THR A 125 0.10 -11.39 -7.08
C THR A 125 1.18 -10.92 -6.11
N PRO A 126 1.09 -11.27 -4.80
CA PRO A 126 2.14 -10.94 -3.84
C PRO A 126 3.46 -11.62 -4.21
N GLN A 127 4.57 -10.87 -4.10
CA GLN A 127 5.90 -11.35 -4.44
C GLN A 127 6.78 -11.57 -3.22
N ASN A 128 6.78 -10.60 -2.30
CA ASN A 128 7.56 -10.67 -1.07
C ASN A 128 6.99 -9.68 -0.05
N TRP A 129 7.49 -9.78 1.19
CA TRP A 129 7.08 -8.88 2.24
C TRP A 129 8.27 -8.45 3.08
N VAL A 130 8.13 -7.31 3.73
CA VAL A 130 9.13 -6.79 4.67
C VAL A 130 8.41 -6.05 5.78
N CYS A 131 8.90 -6.18 7.02
CA CYS A 131 8.42 -5.38 8.14
C CYS A 131 9.41 -4.24 8.34
N MET A 132 8.90 -3.00 8.37
CA MET A 132 9.73 -1.81 8.40
C MET A 132 9.21 -0.81 9.43
N PRO A 133 10.07 0.09 9.91
CA PRO A 133 9.62 1.16 10.81
C PRO A 133 8.63 2.10 10.13
N ARG A 134 7.70 2.63 10.93
CA ARG A 134 6.70 3.59 10.45
C ARG A 134 7.17 5.01 10.77
N TYR A 135 8.22 5.45 10.11
CA TYR A 135 8.89 6.71 10.44
C TYR A 135 8.01 7.95 10.34
N ARG A 136 7.19 8.01 9.31
CA ARG A 136 6.45 9.24 9.03
C ARG A 136 5.37 9.54 10.04
N THR A 137 4.84 8.52 10.68
CA THR A 137 3.87 8.69 11.75
C THR A 137 4.48 9.33 12.98
N LEU A 138 5.80 9.16 13.16
CA LEU A 138 6.51 9.71 14.33
C LEU A 138 6.86 11.18 14.16
N GLN A 139 6.80 11.69 12.93
CA GLN A 139 7.14 13.07 12.61
C GLN A 139 5.91 13.95 12.43
N GLY A 140 4.77 13.35 12.35
CA GLY A 140 3.51 14.03 12.10
C GLY A 140 2.99 14.85 13.23
#